data_ac478225f65453bceccf945d0a95e13a
#
_entry.id   ac478225f65453bceccf945d0a95e13a
#
_cell.length_a   1.000
_cell.length_b   1.000
_cell.length_c   1.000
_cell.angle_alpha   90.00
_cell.angle_beta   90.00
_cell.angle_gamma   90.00
#
_symmetry.space_group_name_H-M   'P 1'
#
loop_
_entity.id
_entity.type
_entity.pdbx_description
1 polymer ?
#
loop_
_entity_poly.entity_id
_entity_poly.type
_entity_poly.pdbx_seq_one_letter_code
_entity_poly.pdbx_strand_id
1 'polypeptide(L)'
;MKKSSTIKTKVLALTALLLVCFSGMLQAQKVAIIDAGSSGSRLFVYEVSLSGKKKINLLYPTNPQEKSAAKGRALSSIVSHTDSVRVFLESMTANYPCDHIDLYVLATAGMRLKPKAHADSIYTMMKNQPATNGYKVKAAMTISGQYEGLYGWLAANYDHGNIGFASSAAQNAFTYTGTPCGILEIGGASMQLAFTTDTPHKDCLSRPGLNQIYCKSYLGGGVDQIFKNTRQNRRGYKFKLKIEDVSDLYDNNTTFMGLGIPVNNVLKGIDEQKDKKSYKKKIKAYIRSLNDFEDSMKNYHPRINSHYVKWVSKNFKLDGKLIQPKTDSSWTIGAAIDILVNQKYPEAFDHKLWN
;
A
#
# COMPACT_ATOMS: atom_id res chain seq x y z
N MET A 1 34.22 -53.98 24.56
CA MET A 1 34.09 -52.50 24.75
C MET A 1 34.03 -51.64 23.49
N LYS A 2 33.63 -52.14 22.29
CA LYS A 2 33.60 -51.33 21.03
C LYS A 2 32.20 -50.78 20.66
N LYS A 3 31.09 -51.19 21.30
CA LYS A 3 29.72 -50.71 20.92
C LYS A 3 29.34 -49.33 21.44
N SER A 4 29.95 -48.79 22.49
CA SER A 4 29.62 -47.50 23.10
C SER A 4 30.09 -46.29 22.27
N SER A 5 31.23 -46.44 21.56
CA SER A 5 31.81 -45.38 20.74
C SER A 5 30.92 -45.04 19.50
N THR A 6 30.38 -46.07 18.85
CA THR A 6 29.59 -45.93 17.63
C THR A 6 28.23 -45.25 17.87
N ILE A 7 27.62 -45.44 19.05
CA ILE A 7 26.37 -44.80 19.44
C ILE A 7 26.60 -43.29 19.70
N LYS A 8 27.67 -42.93 20.42
CA LYS A 8 28.02 -41.52 20.66
C LYS A 8 28.27 -40.74 19.38
N THR A 9 28.98 -41.35 18.42
CA THR A 9 29.28 -40.73 17.12
C THR A 9 27.98 -40.54 16.28
N LYS A 10 27.06 -41.51 16.31
CA LYS A 10 25.77 -41.38 15.60
C LYS A 10 24.86 -40.36 16.24
N VAL A 11 24.80 -40.22 17.55
CA VAL A 11 24.06 -39.22 18.28
C VAL A 11 24.65 -37.83 17.97
N LEU A 12 25.94 -37.66 18.00
CA LEU A 12 26.62 -36.39 17.67
C LEU A 12 26.36 -35.96 16.23
N ALA A 13 26.39 -36.91 15.27
CA ALA A 13 26.11 -36.64 13.87
C ALA A 13 24.62 -36.25 13.66
N LEU A 14 23.71 -36.91 14.37
CA LEU A 14 22.25 -36.59 14.28
C LEU A 14 21.95 -35.20 14.91
N THR A 15 22.64 -34.88 16.03
CA THR A 15 22.50 -33.57 16.68
C THR A 15 23.10 -32.46 15.82
N ALA A 16 24.24 -32.69 15.16
CA ALA A 16 24.82 -31.73 14.21
C ALA A 16 23.94 -31.54 12.98
N LEU A 17 23.34 -32.62 12.46
CA LEU A 17 22.40 -32.54 11.33
C LEU A 17 21.12 -31.77 11.72
N LEU A 18 20.59 -32.02 12.91
CA LEU A 18 19.44 -31.27 13.45
C LEU A 18 19.80 -29.79 13.65
N LEU A 19 20.96 -29.45 14.17
CA LEU A 19 21.42 -28.07 14.33
C LEU A 19 21.58 -27.36 12.98
N VAL A 20 22.09 -28.03 11.94
CA VAL A 20 22.18 -27.49 10.58
C VAL A 20 20.79 -27.30 9.96
N CYS A 21 19.86 -28.23 10.19
CA CYS A 21 18.47 -28.07 9.76
C CYS A 21 17.75 -26.94 10.51
N PHE A 22 17.99 -26.75 11.79
CA PHE A 22 17.42 -25.65 12.59
C PHE A 22 18.05 -24.29 12.26
N SER A 23 19.34 -24.21 11.90
CA SER A 23 19.96 -22.95 11.48
C SER A 23 19.44 -22.44 10.13
N GLY A 24 18.98 -23.33 9.24
CA GLY A 24 18.29 -22.96 8.00
C GLY A 24 16.90 -22.36 8.21
N MET A 25 16.26 -22.60 9.39
CA MET A 25 14.92 -22.07 9.70
C MET A 25 14.91 -20.64 10.28
N LEU A 26 16.08 -20.09 10.61
CA LEU A 26 16.21 -18.75 11.20
C LEU A 26 16.60 -17.65 10.20
N GLN A 27 16.64 -17.98 8.91
CA GLN A 27 17.00 -17.00 7.91
C GLN A 27 15.87 -15.99 7.73
N ALA A 28 16.20 -14.70 7.88
CA ALA A 28 15.29 -13.61 7.61
C ALA A 28 14.75 -13.72 6.16
N GLN A 29 13.45 -13.68 6.01
CA GLN A 29 12.81 -13.74 4.69
C GLN A 29 12.77 -12.36 4.06
N LYS A 30 13.15 -12.26 2.80
CA LYS A 30 13.11 -11.01 2.04
C LYS A 30 12.07 -11.08 0.93
N VAL A 31 11.48 -9.94 0.63
CA VAL A 31 10.58 -9.75 -0.51
C VAL A 31 10.80 -8.39 -1.14
N ALA A 32 10.73 -8.34 -2.45
CA ALA A 32 10.73 -7.11 -3.20
C ALA A 32 9.35 -6.87 -3.83
N ILE A 33 8.87 -5.64 -3.75
CA ILE A 33 7.59 -5.23 -4.32
C ILE A 33 7.81 -4.00 -5.18
N ILE A 34 7.40 -4.07 -6.45
CA ILE A 34 7.22 -2.88 -7.27
C ILE A 34 5.76 -2.44 -7.11
N ASP A 35 5.56 -1.29 -6.46
CA ASP A 35 4.31 -0.53 -6.53
C ASP A 35 4.21 0.10 -7.91
N ALA A 36 3.39 -0.46 -8.80
CA ALA A 36 3.19 0.05 -10.14
C ALA A 36 1.96 0.98 -10.18
N GLY A 37 2.15 2.19 -9.65
CA GLY A 37 1.13 3.23 -9.56
C GLY A 37 0.80 3.90 -10.90
N SER A 38 -0.26 4.72 -10.90
CA SER A 38 -0.72 5.46 -12.09
C SER A 38 0.24 6.58 -12.51
N SER A 39 0.93 7.21 -11.57
CA SER A 39 1.86 8.33 -11.79
C SER A 39 3.34 7.92 -11.82
N GLY A 40 3.65 6.66 -11.59
CA GLY A 40 5.00 6.11 -11.56
C GLY A 40 5.06 4.80 -10.78
N SER A 41 6.18 4.11 -10.92
CA SER A 41 6.44 2.86 -10.19
C SER A 41 7.53 3.09 -9.14
N ARG A 42 7.52 2.30 -8.05
CA ARG A 42 8.55 2.35 -7.00
C ARG A 42 8.91 0.96 -6.53
N LEU A 43 10.22 0.70 -6.39
CA LEU A 43 10.73 -0.52 -5.76
C LEU A 43 10.79 -0.35 -4.25
N PHE A 44 10.31 -1.37 -3.54
CA PHE A 44 10.46 -1.53 -2.09
C PHE A 44 11.02 -2.92 -1.79
N VAL A 45 11.99 -2.99 -0.89
CA VAL A 45 12.54 -4.26 -0.41
C VAL A 45 12.35 -4.36 1.09
N TYR A 46 11.75 -5.45 1.53
CA TYR A 46 11.43 -5.73 2.92
C TYR A 46 12.10 -7.00 3.41
N GLU A 47 12.35 -7.04 4.70
CA GLU A 47 12.84 -8.21 5.41
C GLU A 47 11.96 -8.48 6.64
N VAL A 48 11.58 -9.75 6.84
CA VAL A 48 10.94 -10.19 8.07
C VAL A 48 12.00 -10.77 8.99
N SER A 49 12.20 -10.14 10.14
CA SER A 49 12.98 -10.73 11.23
C SER A 49 12.15 -11.79 11.94
N LEU A 50 12.65 -13.02 11.97
CA LEU A 50 12.00 -14.16 12.63
C LEU A 50 12.57 -14.40 14.04
N SER A 51 13.63 -13.68 14.45
CA SER A 51 14.22 -13.78 15.78
C SER A 51 13.43 -12.94 16.79
N GLY A 52 12.88 -13.59 17.81
CA GLY A 52 12.07 -12.94 18.84
C GLY A 52 10.68 -12.50 18.35
N LYS A 53 10.33 -11.23 18.55
CA LYS A 53 9.06 -10.67 18.05
C LYS A 53 9.19 -10.40 16.55
N LYS A 54 8.34 -11.01 15.74
CA LYS A 54 8.30 -10.77 14.29
C LYS A 54 8.22 -9.27 13.99
N LYS A 55 9.05 -8.80 13.07
CA LYS A 55 9.10 -7.40 12.64
C LYS A 55 9.38 -7.34 11.15
N ILE A 56 8.68 -6.45 10.45
CA ILE A 56 9.00 -6.09 9.08
C ILE A 56 9.91 -4.87 9.08
N ASN A 57 11.03 -4.98 8.40
CA ASN A 57 11.99 -3.90 8.20
C ASN A 57 12.00 -3.50 6.73
N LEU A 58 11.92 -2.21 6.46
CA LEU A 58 12.17 -1.66 5.13
C LEU A 58 13.69 -1.61 4.93
N LEU A 59 14.19 -2.32 3.91
CA LEU A 59 15.60 -2.32 3.53
C LEU A 59 15.89 -1.27 2.44
N TYR A 60 14.92 -0.99 1.58
CA TYR A 60 15.02 -0.02 0.48
C TYR A 60 13.63 0.45 0.03
N PRO A 61 13.42 1.74 -0.25
CA PRO A 61 14.33 2.88 -0.01
C PRO A 61 14.21 3.40 1.43
N THR A 62 15.33 3.75 2.08
CA THR A 62 15.37 4.16 3.50
C THR A 62 15.59 5.66 3.69
N ASN A 63 16.08 6.36 2.68
CA ASN A 63 16.39 7.79 2.73
C ASN A 63 15.83 8.55 1.50
N PRO A 64 15.81 9.90 1.49
CA PRO A 64 15.25 10.69 0.39
C PRO A 64 15.93 10.45 -0.96
N GLN A 65 17.25 10.20 -1.00
CA GLN A 65 17.99 9.93 -2.23
C GLN A 65 17.56 8.60 -2.84
N GLU A 66 17.47 7.55 -2.01
CA GLU A 66 16.97 6.24 -2.43
C GLU A 66 15.49 6.31 -2.84
N LYS A 67 14.65 7.09 -2.13
CA LYS A 67 13.24 7.32 -2.53
C LYS A 67 13.13 7.94 -3.91
N SER A 68 14.04 8.84 -4.27
CA SER A 68 14.12 9.41 -5.62
C SER A 68 14.59 8.38 -6.64
N ALA A 69 15.66 7.63 -6.33
CA ALA A 69 16.23 6.60 -7.20
C ALA A 69 15.28 5.40 -7.40
N ALA A 70 14.49 5.04 -6.38
CA ALA A 70 13.51 3.96 -6.46
C ALA A 70 12.34 4.25 -7.40
N LYS A 71 12.14 5.52 -7.80
CA LYS A 71 11.02 5.95 -8.63
C LYS A 71 11.33 5.77 -10.12
N GLY A 72 10.47 5.03 -10.80
CA GLY A 72 10.49 4.86 -12.25
C GLY A 72 9.18 5.31 -12.92
N ARG A 73 9.11 5.12 -14.22
CA ARG A 73 7.91 5.44 -15.02
C ARG A 73 6.71 4.58 -14.64
N ALA A 74 5.51 5.07 -14.93
CA ALA A 74 4.28 4.31 -14.71
C ALA A 74 4.25 3.05 -15.61
N LEU A 75 3.90 1.91 -15.05
CA LEU A 75 3.76 0.65 -15.80
C LEU A 75 2.73 0.76 -16.93
N SER A 76 1.67 1.53 -16.71
CA SER A 76 0.63 1.79 -17.71
C SER A 76 1.11 2.57 -18.94
N SER A 77 2.32 3.15 -18.91
CA SER A 77 2.95 3.83 -20.05
C SER A 77 3.87 2.93 -20.88
N ILE A 78 4.06 1.67 -20.45
CA ILE A 78 4.97 0.74 -21.13
C ILE A 78 4.26 0.09 -22.32
N VAL A 79 4.96 0.00 -23.43
CA VAL A 79 4.50 -0.76 -24.62
C VAL A 79 4.59 -2.26 -24.30
N SER A 80 3.59 -3.02 -24.75
CA SER A 80 3.55 -4.49 -24.60
C SER A 80 4.55 -5.14 -25.55
N HIS A 81 5.84 -5.03 -25.23
CA HIS A 81 6.96 -5.58 -25.96
C HIS A 81 8.03 -6.08 -24.97
N THR A 82 8.66 -7.21 -25.29
CA THR A 82 9.61 -7.90 -24.39
C THR A 82 10.76 -6.99 -23.94
N ASP A 83 11.38 -6.25 -24.86
CA ASP A 83 12.48 -5.34 -24.52
C ASP A 83 12.02 -4.17 -23.62
N SER A 84 10.83 -3.64 -23.85
CA SER A 84 10.27 -2.57 -23.00
C SER A 84 10.04 -3.06 -21.57
N VAL A 85 9.59 -4.31 -21.41
CA VAL A 85 9.40 -4.96 -20.11
C VAL A 85 10.74 -5.25 -19.44
N ARG A 86 11.73 -5.76 -20.20
CA ARG A 86 13.10 -5.99 -19.70
C ARG A 86 13.72 -4.70 -19.19
N VAL A 87 13.75 -3.65 -20.02
CA VAL A 87 14.30 -2.33 -19.64
C VAL A 87 13.60 -1.74 -18.41
N PHE A 88 12.29 -1.95 -18.30
CA PHE A 88 11.56 -1.52 -17.10
C PHE A 88 12.07 -2.24 -15.85
N LEU A 89 12.14 -3.57 -15.85
CA LEU A 89 12.62 -4.35 -14.71
C LEU A 89 14.06 -4.01 -14.35
N GLU A 90 14.95 -3.90 -15.35
CA GLU A 90 16.35 -3.46 -15.16
C GLU A 90 16.42 -2.09 -14.48
N SER A 91 15.67 -1.11 -14.99
CA SER A 91 15.66 0.25 -14.43
C SER A 91 15.11 0.31 -13.01
N MET A 92 14.10 -0.51 -12.68
CA MET A 92 13.51 -0.54 -11.34
C MET A 92 14.43 -1.20 -10.30
N THR A 93 15.26 -2.16 -10.72
CA THR A 93 16.08 -2.97 -9.80
C THR A 93 17.56 -2.54 -9.73
N ALA A 94 17.99 -1.64 -10.62
CA ALA A 94 19.39 -1.24 -10.77
C ALA A 94 19.98 -0.59 -9.49
N ASN A 95 19.18 0.15 -8.75
CA ASN A 95 19.66 0.92 -7.59
C ASN A 95 19.75 0.11 -6.28
N TYR A 96 19.28 -1.14 -6.28
CA TYR A 96 19.38 -2.04 -5.14
C TYR A 96 19.59 -3.48 -5.64
N PRO A 97 20.74 -3.81 -6.23
CA PRO A 97 21.04 -5.17 -6.66
C PRO A 97 21.14 -6.11 -5.45
N CYS A 98 20.71 -7.35 -5.61
CA CYS A 98 20.64 -8.33 -4.52
C CYS A 98 20.90 -9.75 -5.05
N ASP A 99 20.94 -10.72 -4.13
CA ASP A 99 21.03 -12.14 -4.46
C ASP A 99 19.70 -12.82 -4.14
N HIS A 100 19.03 -13.32 -5.16
CA HIS A 100 17.89 -14.24 -5.09
C HIS A 100 16.72 -13.75 -4.23
N ILE A 101 16.13 -12.59 -4.60
CA ILE A 101 14.90 -12.10 -3.98
C ILE A 101 13.71 -12.31 -4.92
N ASP A 102 12.62 -12.87 -4.38
CA ASP A 102 11.32 -12.92 -5.06
C ASP A 102 10.77 -11.51 -5.26
N LEU A 103 10.46 -11.14 -6.51
CA LEU A 103 9.92 -9.85 -6.90
C LEU A 103 8.43 -9.97 -7.22
N TYR A 104 7.64 -9.13 -6.59
CA TYR A 104 6.22 -8.98 -6.86
C TYR A 104 5.97 -7.64 -7.54
N VAL A 105 5.42 -7.65 -8.75
CA VAL A 105 5.00 -6.45 -9.48
C VAL A 105 3.50 -6.28 -9.27
N LEU A 106 3.12 -5.40 -8.37
CA LEU A 106 1.74 -5.17 -7.98
C LEU A 106 1.27 -3.84 -8.54
N ALA A 107 0.45 -3.90 -9.58
CA ALA A 107 -0.08 -2.71 -10.22
C ALA A 107 -1.45 -2.33 -9.63
N THR A 108 -1.69 -1.03 -9.59
CA THR A 108 -2.89 -0.43 -9.00
C THR A 108 -3.78 0.23 -10.07
N ALA A 109 -4.46 1.30 -9.73
CA ALA A 109 -5.47 1.95 -10.56
C ALA A 109 -5.01 2.32 -11.98
N GLY A 110 -3.72 2.63 -12.18
CA GLY A 110 -3.19 2.93 -13.52
C GLY A 110 -3.40 1.80 -14.52
N MET A 111 -3.20 0.56 -14.08
CA MET A 111 -3.41 -0.63 -14.90
C MET A 111 -4.87 -1.10 -14.91
N ARG A 112 -5.66 -0.82 -13.87
CA ARG A 112 -7.12 -1.07 -13.89
C ARG A 112 -7.83 -0.28 -15.00
N LEU A 113 -7.28 0.86 -15.39
CA LEU A 113 -7.79 1.70 -16.48
C LEU A 113 -7.33 1.25 -17.89
N LYS A 114 -6.53 0.18 -17.99
CA LYS A 114 -6.05 -0.39 -19.27
C LYS A 114 -6.87 -1.60 -19.67
N PRO A 115 -6.95 -1.92 -20.98
CA PRO A 115 -7.54 -3.16 -21.44
C PRO A 115 -6.88 -4.37 -20.78
N LYS A 116 -7.67 -5.38 -20.40
CA LYS A 116 -7.18 -6.60 -19.75
C LYS A 116 -6.08 -7.28 -20.57
N ALA A 117 -6.27 -7.41 -21.88
CA ALA A 117 -5.30 -8.05 -22.78
C ALA A 117 -3.93 -7.35 -22.74
N HIS A 118 -3.89 -6.02 -22.65
CA HIS A 118 -2.65 -5.26 -22.52
C HIS A 118 -1.94 -5.57 -21.20
N ALA A 119 -2.68 -5.59 -20.09
CA ALA A 119 -2.13 -5.91 -18.77
C ALA A 119 -1.61 -7.35 -18.72
N ASP A 120 -2.40 -8.31 -19.17
CA ASP A 120 -2.04 -9.75 -19.19
C ASP A 120 -0.78 -10.01 -20.03
N SER A 121 -0.65 -9.35 -21.18
CA SER A 121 0.54 -9.45 -22.03
C SER A 121 1.80 -8.97 -21.29
N ILE A 122 1.76 -7.79 -20.67
CA ILE A 122 2.88 -7.26 -19.90
C ILE A 122 3.26 -8.21 -18.74
N TYR A 123 2.28 -8.68 -17.95
CA TYR A 123 2.55 -9.56 -16.82
C TYR A 123 3.10 -10.93 -17.23
N THR A 124 2.64 -11.47 -18.34
CA THR A 124 3.18 -12.70 -18.90
C THR A 124 4.64 -12.52 -19.32
N MET A 125 4.96 -11.42 -20.01
CA MET A 125 6.34 -11.09 -20.36
C MET A 125 7.22 -10.91 -19.13
N MET A 126 6.76 -10.22 -18.08
CA MET A 126 7.51 -10.03 -16.82
C MET A 126 7.85 -11.37 -16.16
N LYS A 127 6.88 -12.26 -16.03
CA LYS A 127 7.09 -13.58 -15.40
C LYS A 127 8.07 -14.46 -16.18
N ASN A 128 8.13 -14.28 -17.49
CA ASN A 128 9.03 -15.04 -18.38
C ASN A 128 10.44 -14.44 -18.48
N GLN A 129 10.69 -13.23 -17.92
CA GLN A 129 12.05 -12.69 -17.89
C GLN A 129 12.98 -13.52 -17.01
N PRO A 130 14.26 -13.68 -17.39
CA PRO A 130 15.27 -14.22 -16.49
C PRO A 130 15.39 -13.34 -15.24
N ALA A 131 16.09 -13.84 -14.22
CA ALA A 131 16.40 -13.02 -13.05
C ALA A 131 17.25 -11.80 -13.47
N THR A 132 16.88 -10.63 -12.96
CA THR A 132 17.48 -9.35 -13.31
C THR A 132 17.99 -8.68 -12.05
N ASN A 133 19.29 -8.34 -11.95
CA ASN A 133 19.92 -7.76 -10.77
C ASN A 133 19.66 -8.56 -9.47
N GLY A 134 19.53 -9.89 -9.59
CA GLY A 134 19.23 -10.81 -8.49
C GLY A 134 17.75 -10.97 -8.14
N TYR A 135 16.86 -10.30 -8.86
CA TYR A 135 15.40 -10.40 -8.66
C TYR A 135 14.76 -11.38 -9.64
N LYS A 136 13.92 -12.27 -9.14
CA LYS A 136 13.08 -13.15 -9.96
C LYS A 136 11.61 -12.75 -9.79
N VAL A 137 10.95 -12.42 -10.89
CA VAL A 137 9.52 -12.10 -10.87
C VAL A 137 8.73 -13.35 -10.48
N LYS A 138 8.19 -13.33 -9.26
CA LYS A 138 7.34 -14.40 -8.70
C LYS A 138 5.89 -14.21 -9.11
N ALA A 139 5.42 -12.97 -9.04
CA ALA A 139 4.09 -12.59 -9.46
C ALA A 139 4.10 -11.20 -10.10
N ALA A 140 3.27 -11.01 -11.12
CA ALA A 140 2.96 -9.72 -11.72
C ALA A 140 1.48 -9.69 -12.01
N MET A 141 0.76 -8.68 -11.46
CA MET A 141 -0.68 -8.55 -11.59
C MET A 141 -1.17 -7.14 -11.27
N THR A 142 -2.38 -6.83 -11.71
CA THR A 142 -3.15 -5.70 -11.17
C THR A 142 -3.93 -6.20 -9.96
N ILE A 143 -3.69 -5.62 -8.78
CA ILE A 143 -4.45 -5.96 -7.56
C ILE A 143 -5.82 -5.27 -7.57
N SER A 144 -6.81 -5.89 -6.90
CA SER A 144 -8.11 -5.25 -6.70
C SER A 144 -7.98 -4.02 -5.81
N GLY A 145 -8.90 -3.07 -5.95
CA GLY A 145 -8.88 -1.87 -5.13
C GLY A 145 -9.20 -2.15 -3.65
N GLN A 146 -9.89 -3.24 -3.35
CA GLN A 146 -10.13 -3.70 -1.98
C GLN A 146 -8.81 -4.14 -1.32
N TYR A 147 -7.97 -4.89 -2.03
CA TYR A 147 -6.64 -5.29 -1.52
C TYR A 147 -5.70 -4.09 -1.38
N GLU A 148 -5.76 -3.11 -2.29
CA GLU A 148 -5.00 -1.85 -2.13
C GLU A 148 -5.41 -1.13 -0.84
N GLY A 149 -6.73 -1.01 -0.57
CA GLY A 149 -7.27 -0.45 0.67
C GLY A 149 -6.88 -1.25 1.92
N LEU A 150 -6.97 -2.59 1.88
CA LEU A 150 -6.54 -3.46 2.97
C LEU A 150 -5.05 -3.26 3.29
N TYR A 151 -4.20 -3.26 2.27
CA TYR A 151 -2.76 -3.09 2.45
C TYR A 151 -2.39 -1.71 2.98
N GLY A 152 -3.08 -0.66 2.52
CA GLY A 152 -2.96 0.68 3.09
C GLY A 152 -3.34 0.71 4.56
N TRP A 153 -4.43 0.05 4.93
CA TRP A 153 -4.88 -0.04 6.33
C TRP A 153 -3.89 -0.81 7.20
N LEU A 154 -3.41 -1.99 6.73
CA LEU A 154 -2.40 -2.78 7.44
C LEU A 154 -1.11 -1.98 7.64
N ALA A 155 -0.61 -1.34 6.59
CA ALA A 155 0.60 -0.52 6.63
C ALA A 155 0.48 0.61 7.66
N ALA A 156 -0.58 1.41 7.56
CA ALA A 156 -0.79 2.57 8.43
C ALA A 156 -0.91 2.17 9.90
N ASN A 157 -1.68 1.12 10.22
CA ASN A 157 -1.87 0.68 11.60
C ASN A 157 -0.63 -0.05 12.16
N TYR A 158 0.13 -0.77 11.33
CA TYR A 158 1.39 -1.37 11.72
C TYR A 158 2.44 -0.30 12.06
N ASP A 159 2.65 0.68 11.21
CA ASP A 159 3.61 1.76 11.40
C ASP A 159 3.26 2.66 12.59
N HIS A 160 1.97 2.81 12.90
CA HIS A 160 1.52 3.53 14.09
C HIS A 160 1.61 2.72 15.38
N GLY A 161 1.90 1.42 15.29
CA GLY A 161 1.94 0.51 16.42
C GLY A 161 0.55 0.18 16.98
N ASN A 162 -0.51 0.29 16.18
CA ASN A 162 -1.87 -0.09 16.56
C ASN A 162 -2.11 -1.59 16.39
N ILE A 163 -1.38 -2.22 15.47
CA ILE A 163 -1.35 -3.67 15.27
C ILE A 163 0.09 -4.19 15.27
N GLY A 164 0.25 -5.45 15.61
CA GLY A 164 1.52 -6.16 15.58
C GLY A 164 1.30 -7.64 15.33
N PHE A 165 2.36 -8.43 15.41
CA PHE A 165 2.27 -9.89 15.28
C PHE A 165 2.08 -10.55 16.63
N ALA A 166 1.24 -11.57 16.69
CA ALA A 166 1.05 -12.39 17.88
C ALA A 166 2.37 -13.09 18.27
N SER A 167 2.63 -13.19 19.58
CA SER A 167 3.92 -13.68 20.11
C SER A 167 4.18 -15.16 19.89
N SER A 168 3.15 -15.98 19.53
CA SER A 168 3.34 -17.41 19.31
C SER A 168 3.88 -17.68 17.91
N ALA A 169 4.98 -18.41 17.83
CA ALA A 169 5.62 -18.80 16.56
C ALA A 169 4.71 -19.64 15.63
N ALA A 170 3.66 -20.23 16.18
CA ALA A 170 2.71 -21.09 15.45
C ALA A 170 1.54 -20.32 14.80
N GLN A 171 1.34 -19.04 15.13
CA GLN A 171 0.22 -18.26 14.59
C GLN A 171 0.70 -17.10 13.76
N ASN A 172 0.50 -17.17 12.45
CA ASN A 172 0.66 -16.04 11.53
C ASN A 172 -0.54 -15.08 11.68
N ALA A 173 -0.79 -14.66 12.94
CA ALA A 173 -1.93 -13.83 13.32
C ALA A 173 -1.45 -12.45 13.76
N PHE A 174 -2.28 -11.47 13.55
CA PHE A 174 -2.12 -10.14 14.12
C PHE A 174 -2.63 -10.09 15.55
N THR A 175 -2.24 -9.04 16.24
CA THR A 175 -2.83 -8.64 17.52
C THR A 175 -2.96 -7.13 17.57
N TYR A 176 -4.00 -6.64 18.21
CA TYR A 176 -4.11 -5.21 18.50
C TYR A 176 -3.11 -4.84 19.60
N THR A 177 -2.36 -3.78 19.38
CA THR A 177 -1.42 -3.17 20.33
C THR A 177 -1.82 -1.74 20.69
N GLY A 178 -2.83 -1.22 20.01
CA GLY A 178 -3.47 0.07 20.23
C GLY A 178 -4.84 0.11 19.56
N THR A 179 -5.48 1.27 19.53
CA THR A 179 -6.76 1.49 18.85
C THR A 179 -6.51 1.68 17.36
N PRO A 180 -7.05 0.81 16.49
CA PRO A 180 -6.84 0.94 15.05
C PRO A 180 -7.55 2.18 14.51
N CYS A 181 -6.90 2.84 13.56
CA CYS A 181 -7.47 3.93 12.80
C CYS A 181 -8.02 3.44 11.46
N GLY A 182 -9.03 4.10 10.93
CA GLY A 182 -9.37 3.99 9.52
C GLY A 182 -8.33 4.69 8.64
N ILE A 183 -8.44 4.51 7.33
CA ILE A 183 -7.65 5.25 6.34
C ILE A 183 -8.55 5.88 5.28
N LEU A 184 -8.15 7.04 4.79
CA LEU A 184 -8.59 7.64 3.54
C LEU A 184 -7.34 7.87 2.69
N GLU A 185 -7.14 7.05 1.68
CA GLU A 185 -6.05 7.20 0.73
C GLU A 185 -6.56 7.82 -0.56
N ILE A 186 -5.88 8.84 -1.08
CA ILE A 186 -6.17 9.45 -2.38
C ILE A 186 -4.90 9.41 -3.23
N GLY A 187 -4.88 8.49 -4.20
CA GLY A 187 -3.83 8.36 -5.20
C GLY A 187 -4.09 9.18 -6.46
N GLY A 188 -3.36 8.88 -7.54
CA GLY A 188 -3.55 9.54 -8.84
C GLY A 188 -4.85 9.12 -9.55
N ALA A 189 -5.18 7.83 -9.57
CA ALA A 189 -6.30 7.31 -10.35
C ALA A 189 -7.43 6.68 -9.52
N SER A 190 -7.21 6.39 -8.24
CA SER A 190 -8.23 5.86 -7.33
C SER A 190 -8.14 6.48 -5.94
N MET A 191 -9.18 6.26 -5.16
CA MET A 191 -9.28 6.58 -3.74
C MET A 191 -9.70 5.31 -3.00
N GLN A 192 -9.15 5.07 -1.80
CA GLN A 192 -9.47 3.96 -0.92
C GLN A 192 -9.98 4.47 0.42
N LEU A 193 -11.01 3.79 0.94
CA LEU A 193 -11.48 3.93 2.31
C LEU A 193 -11.43 2.55 2.97
N ALA A 194 -10.74 2.43 4.12
CA ALA A 194 -10.73 1.20 4.87
C ALA A 194 -10.72 1.47 6.39
N PHE A 195 -11.44 0.62 7.14
CA PHE A 195 -11.58 0.72 8.59
C PHE A 195 -12.09 -0.61 9.16
N THR A 196 -11.91 -0.85 10.45
CA THR A 196 -12.51 -2.01 11.14
C THR A 196 -13.99 -1.80 11.37
N THR A 197 -14.76 -2.90 11.26
CA THR A 197 -16.19 -2.92 11.54
C THR A 197 -16.60 -4.26 12.13
N ASP A 198 -17.59 -4.25 13.01
CA ASP A 198 -18.26 -5.45 13.50
C ASP A 198 -19.52 -5.78 12.70
N THR A 199 -19.94 -4.86 11.82
CA THR A 199 -21.09 -5.04 10.94
C THR A 199 -20.68 -5.81 9.68
N PRO A 200 -21.27 -6.99 9.40
CA PRO A 200 -20.98 -7.73 8.17
C PRO A 200 -21.34 -6.92 6.92
N HIS A 201 -20.39 -6.84 5.99
CA HIS A 201 -20.60 -6.15 4.71
C HIS A 201 -19.84 -6.89 3.59
N LYS A 202 -20.37 -6.84 2.36
CA LYS A 202 -19.77 -7.50 1.18
C LYS A 202 -18.36 -7.01 0.83
N ASP A 203 -18.05 -5.78 1.20
CA ASP A 203 -16.74 -5.16 0.96
C ASP A 203 -15.77 -5.36 2.14
N CYS A 204 -16.08 -6.29 3.07
CA CYS A 204 -15.19 -6.64 4.18
C CYS A 204 -14.21 -7.74 3.81
N LEU A 205 -12.97 -7.58 4.27
CA LEU A 205 -11.91 -8.58 4.23
C LEU A 205 -11.50 -8.95 5.67
N SER A 206 -11.03 -10.18 5.85
CA SER A 206 -10.61 -10.67 7.17
C SER A 206 -9.14 -11.06 7.18
N ARG A 207 -8.48 -10.85 8.32
CA ARG A 207 -7.13 -11.36 8.59
C ARG A 207 -7.10 -12.00 9.98
N PRO A 208 -6.34 -13.08 10.16
CA PRO A 208 -6.27 -13.76 11.46
C PRO A 208 -5.90 -12.81 12.59
N GLY A 209 -6.70 -12.79 13.66
CA GLY A 209 -6.49 -11.95 14.84
C GLY A 209 -6.99 -10.51 14.73
N LEU A 210 -7.62 -10.13 13.61
CA LEU A 210 -8.24 -8.81 13.40
C LEU A 210 -9.76 -8.95 13.19
N ASN A 211 -10.49 -7.91 13.55
CA ASN A 211 -11.89 -7.75 13.16
C ASN A 211 -12.01 -7.65 11.63
N GLN A 212 -13.24 -7.69 11.14
CA GLN A 212 -13.47 -7.42 9.72
C GLN A 212 -13.00 -6.01 9.35
N ILE A 213 -12.36 -5.90 8.19
CA ILE A 213 -11.88 -4.64 7.67
C ILE A 213 -12.70 -4.32 6.43
N TYR A 214 -13.53 -3.29 6.53
CA TYR A 214 -14.21 -2.72 5.38
C TYR A 214 -13.17 -2.11 4.44
N CYS A 215 -13.19 -2.46 3.16
CA CYS A 215 -12.25 -1.98 2.15
C CYS A 215 -12.99 -1.62 0.87
N LYS A 216 -13.11 -0.33 0.58
CA LYS A 216 -13.74 0.17 -0.65
C LYS A 216 -12.76 0.98 -1.47
N SER A 217 -12.74 0.72 -2.76
CA SER A 217 -11.98 1.52 -3.72
C SER A 217 -12.93 2.21 -4.70
N TYR A 218 -12.61 3.46 -4.99
CA TYR A 218 -13.32 4.31 -5.94
C TYR A 218 -12.38 4.60 -7.11
N LEU A 219 -12.44 3.78 -8.14
CA LEU A 219 -11.68 3.99 -9.36
C LEU A 219 -12.21 5.25 -10.07
N GLY A 220 -11.31 6.10 -10.56
CA GLY A 220 -11.67 7.45 -11.02
C GLY A 220 -11.73 8.52 -9.91
N GLY A 221 -11.62 8.12 -8.62
CA GLY A 221 -11.58 9.00 -7.45
C GLY A 221 -10.20 9.55 -7.11
N GLY A 222 -9.16 9.18 -7.84
CA GLY A 222 -7.84 9.79 -7.67
C GLY A 222 -7.74 11.18 -8.27
N VAL A 223 -6.76 11.97 -7.77
CA VAL A 223 -6.65 13.41 -8.12
C VAL A 223 -6.46 13.67 -9.60
N ASP A 224 -5.70 12.83 -10.31
CA ASP A 224 -5.46 13.01 -11.75
C ASP A 224 -6.75 12.84 -12.55
N GLN A 225 -7.62 11.91 -12.14
CA GLN A 225 -8.92 11.68 -12.79
C GLN A 225 -9.92 12.75 -12.38
N ILE A 226 -9.95 13.12 -11.10
CA ILE A 226 -10.82 14.19 -10.60
C ILE A 226 -10.45 15.53 -11.24
N PHE A 227 -9.16 15.84 -11.40
CA PHE A 227 -8.70 17.06 -12.09
C PHE A 227 -9.24 17.14 -13.52
N LYS A 228 -9.17 16.05 -14.29
CA LYS A 228 -9.69 15.97 -15.67
C LYS A 228 -11.21 16.12 -15.74
N ASN A 229 -11.94 15.65 -14.72
CA ASN A 229 -13.40 15.54 -14.72
C ASN A 229 -14.10 16.66 -13.92
N THR A 230 -13.34 17.55 -13.28
CA THR A 230 -13.90 18.62 -12.45
C THR A 230 -14.28 19.82 -13.29
N ARG A 231 -15.46 20.39 -12.98
CA ARG A 231 -15.92 21.66 -13.54
C ARG A 231 -16.07 22.69 -12.43
N GLN A 232 -15.37 23.82 -12.57
CA GLN A 232 -15.57 24.97 -11.71
C GLN A 232 -16.84 25.73 -12.14
N ASN A 233 -17.64 26.16 -11.16
CA ASN A 233 -18.78 27.05 -11.37
C ASN A 233 -18.84 28.10 -10.23
N ARG A 234 -19.76 29.07 -10.34
CA ARG A 234 -19.93 30.16 -9.34
C ARG A 234 -20.17 29.65 -7.91
N ARG A 235 -20.60 28.39 -7.71
CA ARG A 235 -20.85 27.76 -6.40
C ARG A 235 -19.71 26.86 -5.95
N GLY A 236 -18.62 26.75 -6.72
CA GLY A 236 -17.46 25.92 -6.46
C GLY A 236 -17.28 24.76 -7.44
N TYR A 237 -16.45 23.79 -7.07
CA TYR A 237 -16.16 22.63 -7.91
C TYR A 237 -17.27 21.58 -7.84
N LYS A 238 -17.61 21.00 -8.99
CA LYS A 238 -18.54 19.85 -9.09
C LYS A 238 -17.75 18.59 -9.37
N PHE A 239 -17.81 17.64 -8.44
CA PHE A 239 -17.17 16.34 -8.55
C PHE A 239 -18.19 15.28 -9.00
N LYS A 240 -17.79 14.43 -9.97
CA LYS A 240 -18.64 13.38 -10.55
C LYS A 240 -18.28 11.99 -10.01
N LEU A 241 -18.14 11.87 -8.71
CA LEU A 241 -17.89 10.60 -8.06
C LEU A 241 -19.11 10.22 -7.22
N LYS A 242 -19.63 9.00 -7.42
CA LYS A 242 -20.70 8.47 -6.56
C LYS A 242 -20.04 7.84 -5.34
N ILE A 243 -20.28 8.43 -4.18
CA ILE A 243 -19.83 7.94 -2.88
C ILE A 243 -21.04 7.37 -2.14
N GLU A 244 -20.86 6.17 -1.60
CA GLU A 244 -21.82 5.51 -0.70
C GLU A 244 -21.62 6.05 0.73
N ASP A 245 -22.72 6.34 1.44
CA ASP A 245 -22.64 6.69 2.87
C ASP A 245 -22.45 5.39 3.67
N VAL A 246 -21.36 5.31 4.37
CA VAL A 246 -20.97 4.14 5.19
C VAL A 246 -20.71 4.54 6.66
N SER A 247 -21.27 5.67 7.06
CA SER A 247 -21.04 6.24 8.40
C SER A 247 -21.61 5.40 9.54
N ASP A 248 -22.54 4.52 9.25
CA ASP A 248 -23.12 3.54 10.19
C ASP A 248 -22.28 2.26 10.36
N LEU A 249 -21.26 2.07 9.52
CA LEU A 249 -20.38 0.90 9.57
C LEU A 249 -19.16 1.09 10.49
N TYR A 250 -18.87 2.29 10.96
CA TYR A 250 -17.73 2.57 11.85
C TYR A 250 -18.14 3.36 13.09
N ASP A 251 -17.38 3.15 14.19
CA ASP A 251 -17.61 3.87 15.43
C ASP A 251 -17.41 5.39 15.27
N ASN A 252 -18.26 6.18 15.94
CA ASN A 252 -18.19 7.63 15.90
C ASN A 252 -16.85 8.21 16.40
N ASN A 253 -16.12 7.46 17.22
CA ASN A 253 -14.80 7.84 17.74
C ASN A 253 -13.65 7.41 16.80
N THR A 254 -13.92 6.67 15.72
CA THR A 254 -12.90 6.25 14.78
C THR A 254 -12.25 7.46 14.13
N THR A 255 -10.91 7.56 14.23
CA THR A 255 -10.10 8.51 13.48
C THR A 255 -9.60 7.87 12.19
N PHE A 256 -9.32 8.69 11.18
CA PHE A 256 -8.89 8.22 9.86
C PHE A 256 -7.57 8.88 9.47
N MET A 257 -6.56 8.09 9.17
CA MET A 257 -5.30 8.59 8.62
C MET A 257 -5.48 8.96 7.16
N GLY A 258 -5.13 10.19 6.81
CA GLY A 258 -5.12 10.66 5.43
C GLY A 258 -3.84 10.24 4.73
N LEU A 259 -3.92 9.33 3.75
CA LEU A 259 -2.78 8.81 3.00
C LEU A 259 -2.74 9.41 1.58
N GLY A 260 -1.52 9.45 1.03
CA GLY A 260 -1.28 10.04 -0.29
C GLY A 260 -1.00 11.55 -0.22
N ILE A 261 -0.16 12.02 -1.15
CA ILE A 261 0.33 13.41 -1.20
C ILE A 261 -0.79 14.45 -1.14
N PRO A 262 -1.91 14.30 -1.90
CA PRO A 262 -2.97 15.30 -1.91
C PRO A 262 -3.64 15.49 -0.54
N VAL A 263 -3.93 14.40 0.15
CA VAL A 263 -4.56 14.47 1.49
C VAL A 263 -3.58 15.02 2.50
N ASN A 264 -2.34 14.54 2.51
CA ASN A 264 -1.30 15.00 3.43
C ASN A 264 -1.04 16.50 3.33
N ASN A 265 -0.96 17.05 2.11
CA ASN A 265 -0.76 18.48 1.92
C ASN A 265 -1.95 19.30 2.44
N VAL A 266 -3.17 18.81 2.24
CA VAL A 266 -4.37 19.48 2.77
C VAL A 266 -4.39 19.44 4.29
N LEU A 267 -4.06 18.30 4.91
CA LEU A 267 -4.01 18.17 6.36
C LEU A 267 -2.94 19.08 6.98
N LYS A 268 -1.73 19.14 6.40
CA LYS A 268 -0.68 20.09 6.80
C LYS A 268 -1.19 21.53 6.77
N GLY A 269 -1.78 21.93 5.64
CA GLY A 269 -2.32 23.30 5.48
C GLY A 269 -3.46 23.61 6.45
N ILE A 270 -4.25 22.60 6.86
CA ILE A 270 -5.28 22.76 7.91
C ILE A 270 -4.63 22.93 9.28
N ASP A 271 -3.59 22.17 9.60
CA ASP A 271 -2.91 22.24 10.90
C ASP A 271 -2.17 23.56 11.10
N GLU A 272 -1.68 24.17 10.02
CA GLU A 272 -1.09 25.52 10.03
C GLU A 272 -2.10 26.63 10.38
N GLN A 273 -3.42 26.35 10.27
CA GLN A 273 -4.48 27.32 10.63
C GLN A 273 -4.75 27.30 12.15
N LYS A 274 -3.74 27.65 12.95
CA LYS A 274 -3.74 27.53 14.43
C LYS A 274 -4.88 28.26 15.13
N ASP A 275 -5.29 29.44 14.61
CA ASP A 275 -6.32 30.28 15.22
C ASP A 275 -7.76 29.81 14.96
N LYS A 276 -7.94 28.78 14.15
CA LYS A 276 -9.28 28.29 13.76
C LYS A 276 -9.65 27.05 14.55
N LYS A 277 -10.61 27.17 15.47
CA LYS A 277 -10.99 26.12 16.42
C LYS A 277 -11.64 24.87 15.80
N SER A 278 -12.35 24.96 14.68
CA SER A 278 -13.04 23.83 14.07
C SER A 278 -12.45 23.46 12.72
N TYR A 279 -12.44 22.14 12.39
CA TYR A 279 -12.02 21.60 11.10
C TYR A 279 -12.65 22.36 9.91
N LYS A 280 -13.98 22.57 9.97
CA LYS A 280 -14.71 23.31 8.92
C LYS A 280 -14.20 24.74 8.72
N LYS A 281 -13.79 25.43 9.78
CA LYS A 281 -13.20 26.79 9.70
C LYS A 281 -11.76 26.71 9.16
N LYS A 282 -10.97 25.76 9.65
CA LYS A 282 -9.58 25.56 9.21
C LYS A 282 -9.48 25.25 7.72
N ILE A 283 -10.22 24.25 7.21
CA ILE A 283 -10.19 23.91 5.78
C ILE A 283 -10.70 25.06 4.90
N LYS A 284 -11.71 25.82 5.33
CA LYS A 284 -12.16 27.01 4.60
C LYS A 284 -11.09 28.10 4.54
N ALA A 285 -10.38 28.34 5.64
CA ALA A 285 -9.30 29.31 5.71
C ALA A 285 -8.14 28.91 4.80
N TYR A 286 -7.72 27.64 4.87
CA TYR A 286 -6.68 27.10 4.01
C TYR A 286 -7.04 27.22 2.52
N ILE A 287 -8.23 26.82 2.09
CA ILE A 287 -8.67 26.98 0.71
C ILE A 287 -8.64 28.46 0.25
N ARG A 288 -8.95 29.42 1.13
CA ARG A 288 -8.88 30.85 0.81
C ARG A 288 -7.45 31.36 0.68
N SER A 289 -6.50 30.77 1.40
CA SER A 289 -5.08 31.16 1.32
C SER A 289 -4.39 30.63 0.05
N LEU A 290 -4.99 29.63 -0.61
CA LEU A 290 -4.46 29.10 -1.87
C LEU A 290 -4.83 30.00 -3.03
N ASN A 291 -3.82 30.43 -3.79
CA ASN A 291 -4.01 31.17 -5.02
C ASN A 291 -4.56 30.27 -6.12
N ASP A 292 -5.26 30.86 -7.11
CA ASP A 292 -5.74 30.13 -8.30
C ASP A 292 -4.60 29.82 -9.29
N PHE A 293 -3.35 29.94 -8.86
CA PHE A 293 -2.18 29.73 -9.70
C PHE A 293 -2.11 28.25 -10.11
N GLU A 294 -2.08 27.99 -11.40
CA GLU A 294 -1.68 26.70 -11.95
C GLU A 294 -0.23 26.46 -11.56
N ASP A 295 0.01 25.62 -10.56
CA ASP A 295 1.35 25.12 -10.29
C ASP A 295 1.78 24.30 -11.51
N SER A 296 2.94 24.61 -12.08
CA SER A 296 3.53 23.96 -13.25
C SER A 296 3.81 22.47 -13.08
N MET A 297 3.54 21.92 -11.91
CA MET A 297 3.54 20.49 -11.64
C MET A 297 2.27 19.87 -12.22
N LYS A 298 2.40 19.16 -13.31
CA LYS A 298 1.38 18.58 -14.20
C LYS A 298 0.22 17.80 -13.54
N ASN A 299 0.25 17.49 -12.23
CA ASN A 299 -0.68 16.58 -11.56
C ASN A 299 -1.14 17.06 -10.17
N TYR A 300 -0.83 18.26 -9.76
CA TYR A 300 -1.23 18.77 -8.46
C TYR A 300 -1.75 20.22 -8.56
N HIS A 301 -3.05 20.37 -8.31
CA HIS A 301 -3.68 21.69 -8.18
C HIS A 301 -4.18 21.84 -6.73
N PRO A 302 -3.46 22.55 -5.85
CA PRO A 302 -3.73 22.59 -4.42
C PRO A 302 -5.16 22.97 -4.07
N ARG A 303 -5.73 23.94 -4.77
CA ARG A 303 -7.10 24.41 -4.53
C ARG A 303 -8.16 23.39 -4.90
N ILE A 304 -8.05 22.75 -6.08
CA ILE A 304 -8.98 21.69 -6.49
C ILE A 304 -8.89 20.51 -5.52
N ASN A 305 -7.68 20.08 -5.17
CA ASN A 305 -7.45 18.99 -4.23
C ASN A 305 -8.04 19.30 -2.85
N SER A 306 -7.89 20.54 -2.36
CA SER A 306 -8.47 20.96 -1.07
C SER A 306 -9.99 20.98 -1.09
N HIS A 307 -10.61 21.41 -2.19
CA HIS A 307 -12.05 21.31 -2.36
C HIS A 307 -12.50 19.85 -2.46
N TYR A 308 -11.72 19.00 -3.13
CA TYR A 308 -12.01 17.58 -3.26
C TYR A 308 -11.93 16.86 -1.91
N VAL A 309 -10.83 17.02 -1.18
CA VAL A 309 -10.68 16.42 0.17
C VAL A 309 -11.81 16.87 1.10
N LYS A 310 -12.17 18.16 1.07
CA LYS A 310 -13.31 18.66 1.83
C LYS A 310 -14.63 18.01 1.42
N TRP A 311 -14.86 17.84 0.13
CA TRP A 311 -16.08 17.20 -0.39
C TRP A 311 -16.14 15.73 0.00
N VAL A 312 -15.00 14.98 -0.13
CA VAL A 312 -14.86 13.58 0.29
C VAL A 312 -15.12 13.44 1.78
N SER A 313 -14.46 14.26 2.62
CA SER A 313 -14.62 14.24 4.08
C SER A 313 -16.07 14.42 4.50
N LYS A 314 -16.79 15.35 3.83
CA LYS A 314 -18.21 15.58 4.11
C LYS A 314 -19.07 14.38 3.74
N ASN A 315 -18.83 13.76 2.57
CA ASN A 315 -19.68 12.66 2.09
C ASN A 315 -19.47 11.37 2.90
N PHE A 316 -18.24 11.12 3.36
CA PHE A 316 -17.94 10.01 4.28
C PHE A 316 -18.13 10.35 5.76
N LYS A 317 -18.66 11.53 6.11
CA LYS A 317 -18.81 11.99 7.52
C LYS A 317 -17.49 12.03 8.30
N LEU A 318 -16.37 12.29 7.62
CA LEU A 318 -15.01 12.33 8.21
C LEU A 318 -14.58 13.73 8.67
N ASP A 319 -15.47 14.72 8.67
CA ASP A 319 -15.15 16.08 9.09
C ASP A 319 -14.64 16.10 10.56
N GLY A 320 -13.37 16.49 10.75
CA GLY A 320 -12.71 16.50 12.05
C GLY A 320 -12.15 15.15 12.51
N LYS A 321 -12.32 14.08 11.74
CA LYS A 321 -11.80 12.73 12.03
C LYS A 321 -10.51 12.41 11.27
N LEU A 322 -10.16 13.21 10.26
CA LEU A 322 -8.92 13.02 9.48
C LEU A 322 -7.72 13.51 10.28
N ILE A 323 -6.71 12.66 10.39
CA ILE A 323 -5.43 12.95 11.05
C ILE A 323 -4.27 12.69 10.07
N GLN A 324 -3.14 13.35 10.33
CA GLN A 324 -1.90 13.05 9.61
C GLN A 324 -1.29 11.73 10.10
N PRO A 325 -0.77 10.89 9.19
CA PRO A 325 0.04 9.76 9.60
C PRO A 325 1.38 10.25 10.19
N LYS A 326 1.89 9.53 11.19
CA LYS A 326 3.22 9.81 11.79
C LYS A 326 4.35 9.51 10.82
N THR A 327 4.12 8.58 9.92
CA THR A 327 5.08 8.08 8.93
C THR A 327 4.47 8.13 7.53
N ASP A 328 5.30 8.21 6.51
CA ASP A 328 4.89 8.13 5.10
C ASP A 328 4.78 6.65 4.71
N SER A 329 3.77 5.96 5.26
CA SER A 329 3.57 4.53 5.06
C SER A 329 3.15 4.24 3.64
N SER A 330 3.86 3.31 2.98
CA SER A 330 3.43 2.74 1.71
C SER A 330 2.54 1.52 1.94
N TRP A 331 1.47 1.37 1.19
CA TRP A 331 0.62 0.18 1.21
C TRP A 331 1.40 -1.13 0.94
N THR A 332 2.59 -1.03 0.33
CA THR A 332 3.46 -2.18 0.08
C THR A 332 3.96 -2.87 1.35
N ILE A 333 4.00 -2.18 2.50
CA ILE A 333 4.23 -2.82 3.82
C ILE A 333 3.13 -3.84 4.11
N GLY A 334 1.87 -3.46 3.91
CA GLY A 334 0.74 -4.36 4.09
C GLY A 334 0.79 -5.59 3.16
N ALA A 335 1.19 -5.38 1.91
CA ALA A 335 1.41 -6.47 0.96
C ALA A 335 2.56 -7.38 1.40
N ALA A 336 3.70 -6.82 1.85
CA ALA A 336 4.83 -7.58 2.36
C ALA A 336 4.43 -8.43 3.60
N ILE A 337 3.63 -7.87 4.48
CA ILE A 337 3.07 -8.58 5.64
C ILE A 337 2.25 -9.79 5.18
N ASP A 338 1.31 -9.59 4.26
CA ASP A 338 0.47 -10.68 3.76
C ASP A 338 1.29 -11.78 3.07
N ILE A 339 2.25 -11.40 2.22
CA ILE A 339 3.08 -12.34 1.48
C ILE A 339 4.00 -13.13 2.41
N LEU A 340 4.75 -12.45 3.28
CA LEU A 340 5.79 -13.08 4.09
C LEU A 340 5.25 -13.74 5.38
N VAL A 341 4.25 -13.13 6.01
CA VAL A 341 3.75 -13.60 7.31
C VAL A 341 2.52 -14.45 7.15
N ASN A 342 1.51 -13.96 6.43
CA ASN A 342 0.25 -14.65 6.28
C ASN A 342 0.27 -15.67 5.13
N GLN A 343 1.30 -15.68 4.31
CA GLN A 343 1.43 -16.50 3.10
C GLN A 343 0.21 -16.35 2.17
N LYS A 344 -0.37 -15.17 2.15
CA LYS A 344 -1.52 -14.80 1.32
C LYS A 344 -1.08 -13.91 0.18
N TYR A 345 -1.59 -14.20 -1.01
CA TYR A 345 -1.38 -13.39 -2.19
C TYR A 345 -2.58 -12.47 -2.42
N PRO A 346 -2.37 -11.27 -2.99
CA PRO A 346 -3.46 -10.38 -3.36
C PRO A 346 -4.35 -11.03 -4.42
N GLU A 347 -5.63 -10.71 -4.38
CA GLU A 347 -6.53 -11.03 -5.48
C GLU A 347 -6.28 -10.11 -6.67
N ALA A 348 -6.25 -10.71 -7.86
CA ALA A 348 -6.18 -9.98 -9.10
C ALA A 348 -7.47 -9.19 -9.32
N PHE A 349 -7.35 -8.02 -9.93
CA PHE A 349 -8.49 -7.21 -10.34
C PHE A 349 -9.31 -7.94 -11.41
N ASP A 350 -10.61 -8.08 -11.19
CA ASP A 350 -11.52 -8.64 -12.20
C ASP A 350 -12.04 -7.52 -13.12
N HIS A 351 -11.51 -7.49 -14.34
CA HIS A 351 -11.93 -6.53 -15.36
C HIS A 351 -13.38 -6.71 -15.82
N LYS A 352 -14.02 -7.87 -15.55
CA LYS A 352 -15.43 -8.10 -15.90
C LYS A 352 -16.39 -7.29 -15.03
N LEU A 353 -15.97 -6.97 -13.79
CA LEU A 353 -16.78 -6.17 -12.86
C LEU A 353 -16.67 -4.67 -13.14
N TRP A 354 -15.85 -4.26 -14.08
CA TRP A 354 -15.58 -2.85 -14.40
C TRP A 354 -16.40 -2.34 -15.61
N ASN A 355 -16.90 -3.21 -16.47
CA ASN A 355 -17.79 -2.89 -17.60
C ASN A 355 -19.23 -2.96 -17.12
#